data_7f73e6c8531eddd8f958778749d7381b
#
_entry.id   7f73e6c8531eddd8f958778749d7381b
#
_cell.length_a   1.000
_cell.length_b   1.000
_cell.length_c   1.000
_cell.angle_alpha   90.00
_cell.angle_beta   90.00
_cell.angle_gamma   90.00
#
_symmetry.space_group_name_H-M   'P 1'
#
loop_
_entity.id
_entity.type
_entity.pdbx_description
1 polymer ?
#
loop_
_entity_poly.entity_id
_entity_poly.type
_entity_poly.pdbx_seq_one_letter_code
_entity_poly.pdbx_strand_id
1 'polypeptide(L)'
;MSRTQTQVPIEIVERYIAAGHEWPTTSKRIAEWAIQNKEWTAPHASLVNLCADQLARTMSEQYITDSQGRRVRAKHVVRTQDGSKQLYLWDDIRTANHEHMEIAFQQRRQQIVADCFQLKTDVDSYNENRKPESPIQMVFDFTYDLIELEFASA
;
A
#
# COMPACT_ATOMS: atom_id res chain seq x y z
N MET A 1 -19.24 22.47 -0.83
CA MET A 1 -17.87 21.99 -0.65
C MET A 1 -17.72 20.64 -1.30
N SER A 2 -16.76 20.49 -2.19
CA SER A 2 -16.45 19.20 -2.82
C SER A 2 -15.86 18.26 -1.76
N ARG A 3 -16.51 17.12 -1.49
CA ARG A 3 -15.96 16.07 -0.61
C ARG A 3 -14.74 15.47 -1.28
N THR A 4 -13.64 15.34 -0.56
CA THR A 4 -12.43 14.68 -1.07
C THR A 4 -12.70 13.17 -1.24
N GLN A 5 -11.99 12.52 -2.16
CA GLN A 5 -12.12 11.08 -2.42
C GLN A 5 -11.89 10.21 -1.17
N THR A 6 -11.22 10.73 -0.16
CA THR A 6 -10.91 10.03 1.09
C THR A 6 -11.97 10.22 2.17
N GLN A 7 -12.77 11.30 2.10
CA GLN A 7 -13.77 11.61 3.15
C GLN A 7 -14.99 10.68 3.11
N VAL A 8 -15.48 10.34 1.93
CA VAL A 8 -16.66 9.47 1.79
C VAL A 8 -16.44 8.06 2.37
N PRO A 9 -15.32 7.37 2.10
CA PRO A 9 -15.04 6.09 2.73
C PRO A 9 -14.90 6.14 4.25
N ILE A 10 -14.30 7.18 4.80
CA ILE A 10 -14.17 7.35 6.27
C ILE A 10 -15.55 7.51 6.90
N GLU A 11 -16.41 8.36 6.35
CA GLU A 11 -17.77 8.56 6.82
C GLU A 11 -18.60 7.27 6.78
N ILE A 12 -18.38 6.39 5.80
CA ILE A 12 -19.04 5.09 5.71
C ILE A 12 -18.63 4.19 6.89
N VAL A 13 -17.34 4.13 7.19
CA VAL A 13 -16.83 3.34 8.31
C VAL A 13 -17.41 3.85 9.64
N GLU A 14 -17.42 5.15 9.84
CA GLU A 14 -17.99 5.76 11.05
C GLU A 14 -19.49 5.46 11.20
N ARG A 15 -20.25 5.52 10.11
CA ARG A 15 -21.68 5.17 10.11
C ARG A 15 -21.91 3.68 10.38
N TYR A 16 -21.06 2.82 9.84
CA TYR A 16 -21.11 1.38 10.13
C TYR A 16 -20.93 1.11 11.62
N ILE A 17 -19.94 1.73 12.25
CA ILE A 17 -19.66 1.60 13.68
C ILE A 17 -20.82 2.16 14.51
N ALA A 18 -21.32 3.35 14.16
CA ALA A 18 -22.42 4.02 14.85
C ALA A 18 -23.74 3.23 14.76
N ALA A 19 -23.94 2.45 13.70
CA ALA A 19 -25.11 1.57 13.55
C ALA A 19 -25.07 0.33 14.47
N GLY A 20 -24.01 0.15 15.27
CA GLY A 20 -23.92 -0.91 16.28
C GLY A 20 -23.50 -2.28 15.71
N HIS A 21 -22.92 -2.33 14.52
CA HIS A 21 -22.40 -3.57 13.94
C HIS A 21 -21.15 -4.06 14.66
N GLU A 22 -20.86 -5.35 14.46
CA GLU A 22 -19.69 -6.00 15.06
C GLU A 22 -18.39 -5.30 14.72
N TRP A 23 -17.59 -5.02 15.74
CA TRP A 23 -16.26 -4.42 15.62
C TRP A 23 -15.29 -5.11 16.61
N PRO A 24 -14.07 -5.50 16.24
CA PRO A 24 -13.42 -5.41 14.93
C PRO A 24 -14.12 -6.19 13.82
N THR A 25 -13.95 -5.76 12.56
CA THR A 25 -14.58 -6.37 11.40
C THR A 25 -13.68 -6.32 10.15
N THR A 26 -14.13 -6.90 9.05
CA THR A 26 -13.41 -6.86 7.77
C THR A 26 -13.92 -5.73 6.88
N SER A 27 -13.04 -5.17 6.04
CA SER A 27 -13.44 -4.19 5.03
C SER A 27 -14.53 -4.71 4.09
N LYS A 28 -14.52 -6.03 3.82
CA LYS A 28 -15.55 -6.68 3.01
C LYS A 28 -16.94 -6.57 3.64
N ARG A 29 -17.06 -6.82 4.95
CA ARG A 29 -18.35 -6.67 5.65
C ARG A 29 -18.86 -5.24 5.65
N ILE A 30 -17.97 -4.27 5.84
CA ILE A 30 -18.32 -2.84 5.74
C ILE A 30 -18.81 -2.50 4.33
N ALA A 31 -18.11 -2.98 3.30
CA ALA A 31 -18.46 -2.75 1.89
C ALA A 31 -19.82 -3.37 1.54
N GLU A 32 -20.10 -4.61 1.95
CA GLU A 32 -21.37 -5.29 1.75
C GLU A 32 -22.52 -4.50 2.39
N TRP A 33 -22.33 -4.06 3.63
CA TRP A 33 -23.31 -3.21 4.32
C TRP A 33 -23.54 -1.89 3.61
N ALA A 34 -22.46 -1.21 3.19
CA ALA A 34 -22.53 0.09 2.52
C ALA A 34 -23.29 0.00 1.18
N ILE A 35 -23.03 -1.05 0.41
CA ILE A 35 -23.74 -1.29 -0.85
C ILE A 35 -25.21 -1.61 -0.61
N GLN A 36 -25.51 -2.51 0.32
CA GLN A 36 -26.89 -2.89 0.65
C GLN A 36 -27.71 -1.71 1.16
N ASN A 37 -27.11 -0.82 1.92
CA ASN A 37 -27.77 0.36 2.50
C ASN A 37 -27.67 1.62 1.62
N LYS A 38 -27.18 1.47 0.37
CA LYS A 38 -27.01 2.58 -0.59
C LYS A 38 -26.13 3.73 -0.07
N GLU A 39 -25.26 3.45 0.88
CA GLU A 39 -24.25 4.38 1.39
C GLU A 39 -23.11 4.57 0.39
N TRP A 40 -22.94 3.62 -0.49
CA TRP A 40 -21.94 3.66 -1.55
C TRP A 40 -22.49 3.12 -2.86
N THR A 41 -22.16 3.82 -3.94
CA THR A 41 -22.44 3.40 -5.32
C THR A 41 -21.18 3.56 -6.14
N ALA A 42 -20.99 2.66 -7.12
CA ALA A 42 -19.82 2.73 -7.99
C ALA A 42 -19.87 4.03 -8.83
N PRO A 43 -18.78 4.85 -8.84
CA PRO A 43 -18.73 6.03 -9.71
C PRO A 43 -18.71 5.65 -11.18
N HIS A 44 -19.44 6.36 -12.02
CA HIS A 44 -19.52 6.10 -13.48
C HIS A 44 -18.17 6.22 -14.22
N ALA A 45 -17.20 6.96 -13.67
CA ALA A 45 -15.91 7.22 -14.35
C ALA A 45 -14.90 6.07 -14.29
N SER A 46 -15.28 4.87 -13.81
CA SER A 46 -14.21 4.05 -13.23
C SER A 46 -13.98 2.66 -13.80
N LEU A 47 -14.53 2.29 -14.96
CA LEU A 47 -14.13 1.02 -15.57
C LEU A 47 -12.66 1.04 -15.97
N VAL A 48 -12.18 2.13 -16.56
CA VAL A 48 -10.75 2.29 -16.90
C VAL A 48 -9.90 2.34 -15.66
N ASN A 49 -10.30 3.09 -14.64
CA ASN A 49 -9.55 3.19 -13.37
C ASN A 49 -9.54 1.86 -12.62
N LEU A 50 -10.65 1.15 -12.55
CA LEU A 50 -10.71 -0.18 -11.93
C LEU A 50 -9.80 -1.17 -12.67
N CYS A 51 -9.81 -1.17 -13.99
CA CYS A 51 -8.93 -2.00 -14.80
C CYS A 51 -7.46 -1.62 -14.59
N ALA A 52 -7.13 -0.33 -14.61
CA ALA A 52 -5.78 0.17 -14.37
C ALA A 52 -5.27 -0.22 -12.99
N ASP A 53 -6.07 -0.10 -11.94
CA ASP A 53 -5.71 -0.50 -10.58
C ASP A 53 -5.47 -2.01 -10.47
N GLN A 54 -6.32 -2.80 -11.12
CA GLN A 54 -6.15 -4.25 -11.17
C GLN A 54 -4.86 -4.64 -11.92
N LEU A 55 -4.56 -4.00 -13.04
CA LEU A 55 -3.33 -4.21 -13.79
C LEU A 55 -2.10 -3.81 -12.99
N ALA A 56 -2.14 -2.67 -12.30
CA ALA A 56 -1.05 -2.22 -11.43
C ALA A 56 -0.76 -3.22 -10.31
N ARG A 57 -1.81 -3.76 -9.67
CA ARG A 57 -1.69 -4.80 -8.66
C ARG A 57 -1.08 -6.07 -9.23
N THR A 58 -1.58 -6.54 -10.36
CA THR A 58 -1.05 -7.72 -11.06
C THR A 58 0.42 -7.55 -11.42
N MET A 59 0.80 -6.39 -11.97
CA MET A 59 2.20 -6.10 -12.30
C MET A 59 3.09 -6.07 -11.05
N SER A 60 2.60 -5.54 -9.92
CA SER A 60 3.38 -5.51 -8.68
C SER A 60 3.59 -6.89 -8.05
N GLU A 61 2.76 -7.86 -8.40
CA GLU A 61 2.79 -9.23 -7.88
C GLU A 61 3.38 -10.25 -8.88
N GLN A 62 3.81 -9.81 -10.06
CA GLN A 62 4.44 -10.67 -11.06
C GLN A 62 5.89 -10.95 -10.68
N TYR A 63 6.21 -12.21 -10.40
CA TYR A 63 7.56 -12.66 -10.06
C TYR A 63 8.14 -13.52 -11.16
N ILE A 64 9.45 -13.42 -11.31
CA ILE A 64 10.26 -14.26 -12.19
C ILE A 64 11.44 -14.81 -11.40
N THR A 65 12.06 -15.88 -11.90
CA THR A 65 13.32 -16.40 -11.35
C THR A 65 14.47 -15.91 -12.22
N ASP A 66 15.45 -15.24 -11.60
CA ASP A 66 16.63 -14.78 -12.32
C ASP A 66 17.65 -15.90 -12.59
N SER A 67 18.74 -15.56 -13.28
CA SER A 67 19.78 -16.54 -13.61
C SER A 67 20.54 -17.09 -12.41
N GLN A 68 20.46 -16.42 -11.26
CA GLN A 68 21.03 -16.90 -9.99
C GLN A 68 20.02 -17.66 -9.12
N GLY A 69 18.81 -17.91 -9.63
CA GLY A 69 17.76 -18.66 -8.93
C GLY A 69 16.95 -17.83 -7.94
N ARG A 70 17.10 -16.49 -7.93
CA ARG A 70 16.35 -15.62 -7.03
C ARG A 70 14.99 -15.27 -7.61
N ARG A 71 13.97 -15.25 -6.73
CA ARG A 71 12.63 -14.79 -7.08
C ARG A 71 12.57 -13.27 -7.00
N VAL A 72 12.42 -12.62 -8.14
CA VAL A 72 12.41 -11.14 -8.25
C VAL A 72 11.12 -10.64 -8.90
N ARG A 73 10.72 -9.43 -8.59
CA ARG A 73 9.60 -8.77 -9.28
C ARG A 73 10.00 -8.42 -10.70
N ALA A 74 9.17 -8.78 -11.67
CA ALA A 74 9.42 -8.49 -13.07
C ALA A 74 9.20 -7.02 -13.42
N LYS A 75 8.15 -6.40 -12.88
CA LYS A 75 7.75 -5.04 -13.22
C LYS A 75 8.09 -4.06 -12.10
N HIS A 76 8.58 -2.89 -12.48
CA HIS A 76 8.94 -1.81 -11.57
C HIS A 76 8.40 -0.48 -12.07
N VAL A 77 7.81 0.29 -11.17
CA VAL A 77 7.12 1.54 -11.48
C VAL A 77 7.96 2.75 -11.09
N VAL A 78 7.97 3.74 -11.97
CA VAL A 78 8.49 5.08 -11.71
C VAL A 78 7.33 6.05 -11.67
N ARG A 79 7.24 6.84 -10.61
CA ARG A 79 6.31 7.96 -10.51
C ARG A 79 6.99 9.20 -11.10
N THR A 80 6.35 9.83 -12.05
CA THR A 80 6.81 11.06 -12.67
C THR A 80 5.64 12.03 -12.85
N GLN A 81 5.93 13.27 -13.20
CA GLN A 81 4.92 14.29 -13.46
C GLN A 81 5.02 14.76 -14.91
N ASP A 82 3.85 14.90 -15.54
CA ASP A 82 3.68 15.58 -16.81
C ASP A 82 2.72 16.77 -16.58
N GLY A 83 3.31 17.96 -16.41
CA GLY A 83 2.55 19.14 -15.98
C GLY A 83 1.94 18.96 -14.58
N SER A 84 0.61 19.01 -14.47
CA SER A 84 -0.14 18.78 -13.22
C SER A 84 -0.52 17.33 -12.99
N LYS A 85 -0.28 16.44 -13.98
CA LYS A 85 -0.63 15.01 -13.91
C LYS A 85 0.52 14.19 -13.36
N GLN A 86 0.22 13.36 -12.37
CA GLN A 86 1.13 12.33 -11.91
C GLN A 86 0.98 11.09 -12.79
N LEU A 87 2.10 10.61 -13.33
CA LEU A 87 2.16 9.41 -14.17
C LEU A 87 2.88 8.29 -13.44
N TYR A 88 2.44 7.06 -13.70
CA TYR A 88 3.05 5.83 -13.21
C TYR A 88 3.52 5.01 -14.40
N LEU A 89 4.83 4.98 -14.63
CA LEU A 89 5.45 4.31 -15.76
C LEU A 89 6.03 2.97 -15.32
N TRP A 90 5.49 1.89 -15.86
CA TRP A 90 5.93 0.54 -15.59
C TRP A 90 6.91 0.06 -16.63
N ASP A 91 7.96 -0.62 -16.20
CA ASP A 91 8.91 -1.27 -17.09
C ASP A 91 9.41 -2.59 -16.50
N ASP A 92 10.01 -3.42 -17.32
CA ASP A 92 10.46 -4.76 -16.96
C ASP A 92 11.94 -4.74 -16.58
N ILE A 93 12.31 -5.36 -15.47
CA ILE A 93 13.68 -5.41 -14.95
C ILE A 93 14.67 -6.00 -15.97
N ARG A 94 14.19 -6.86 -16.88
CA ARG A 94 15.02 -7.53 -17.88
C ARG A 94 15.39 -6.64 -19.05
N THR A 95 14.62 -5.60 -19.33
CA THR A 95 14.73 -4.77 -20.55
C THR A 95 14.72 -3.26 -20.30
N ALA A 96 14.34 -2.82 -19.12
CA ALA A 96 14.31 -1.40 -18.76
C ALA A 96 15.73 -0.80 -18.80
N ASN A 97 15.81 0.48 -19.14
CA ASN A 97 17.09 1.19 -19.04
C ASN A 97 17.50 1.37 -17.57
N HIS A 98 18.80 1.57 -17.35
CA HIS A 98 19.37 1.67 -16.01
C HIS A 98 18.77 2.82 -15.21
N GLU A 99 18.53 3.97 -15.83
CA GLU A 99 17.94 5.14 -15.17
C GLU A 99 16.54 4.85 -14.62
N HIS A 100 15.69 4.16 -15.41
CA HIS A 100 14.38 3.76 -14.93
C HIS A 100 14.47 2.89 -13.67
N MET A 101 15.36 1.90 -13.69
CA MET A 101 15.53 0.98 -12.56
C MET A 101 16.09 1.67 -11.32
N GLU A 102 17.04 2.57 -11.50
CA GLU A 102 17.63 3.35 -10.41
C GLU A 102 16.56 4.21 -9.72
N ILE A 103 15.76 4.94 -10.50
CA ILE A 103 14.68 5.77 -9.96
C ILE A 103 13.61 4.90 -9.29
N ALA A 104 13.20 3.80 -9.92
CA ALA A 104 12.22 2.89 -9.39
C ALA A 104 12.64 2.33 -8.03
N PHE A 105 13.87 1.87 -7.89
CA PHE A 105 14.39 1.34 -6.63
C PHE A 105 14.53 2.41 -5.56
N GLN A 106 14.97 3.61 -5.90
CA GLN A 106 15.04 4.74 -4.97
C GLN A 106 13.68 5.15 -4.47
N GLN A 107 12.69 5.26 -5.34
CA GLN A 107 11.32 5.59 -4.95
C GLN A 107 10.70 4.51 -4.07
N ARG A 108 10.94 3.25 -4.38
CA ARG A 108 10.47 2.13 -3.55
C ARG A 108 11.14 2.14 -2.17
N ARG A 109 12.42 2.42 -2.10
CA ARG A 109 13.12 2.58 -0.82
C ARG A 109 12.53 3.73 0.00
N GLN A 110 12.28 4.87 -0.62
CA GLN A 110 11.64 6.02 0.03
C GLN A 110 10.26 5.66 0.58
N GLN A 111 9.48 4.87 -0.14
CA GLN A 111 8.17 4.39 0.33
C GLN A 111 8.31 3.53 1.57
N ILE A 112 9.28 2.62 1.61
CA ILE A 112 9.56 1.77 2.78
C ILE A 112 9.94 2.63 4.00
N VAL A 113 10.79 3.66 3.81
CA VAL A 113 11.16 4.59 4.88
C VAL A 113 9.95 5.37 5.38
N ALA A 114 9.09 5.83 4.48
CA ALA A 114 7.85 6.52 4.86
C ALA A 114 6.90 5.61 5.64
N ASP A 115 6.78 4.35 5.25
CA ASP A 115 5.98 3.36 5.98
C ASP A 115 6.56 3.10 7.39
N CYS A 116 7.89 3.00 7.51
CA CYS A 116 8.55 2.89 8.81
C CYS A 116 8.31 4.12 9.69
N PHE A 117 8.38 5.31 9.12
CA PHE A 117 8.10 6.56 9.84
C PHE A 117 6.66 6.60 10.35
N GLN A 118 5.69 6.19 9.53
CA GLN A 118 4.30 6.11 9.97
C GLN A 118 4.13 5.09 11.09
N LEU A 119 4.71 3.90 10.95
CA LEU A 119 4.68 2.88 12.00
C LEU A 119 5.27 3.40 13.31
N LYS A 120 6.43 4.07 13.26
CA LYS A 120 7.05 4.67 14.43
C LYS A 120 6.13 5.70 15.09
N THR A 121 5.52 6.56 14.30
CA THR A 121 4.59 7.58 14.78
C THR A 121 3.37 6.95 15.46
N ASP A 122 2.81 5.92 14.87
CA ASP A 122 1.66 5.19 15.42
C ASP A 122 1.99 4.50 16.75
N VAL A 123 3.15 3.86 16.83
CA VAL A 123 3.64 3.20 18.06
C VAL A 123 3.88 4.23 19.16
N ASP A 124 4.56 5.33 18.85
CA ASP A 124 4.83 6.40 19.81
C ASP A 124 3.50 7.00 20.34
N SER A 125 2.56 7.29 19.44
CA SER A 125 1.24 7.79 19.81
C SER A 125 0.47 6.81 20.70
N TYR A 126 0.45 5.53 20.35
CA TYR A 126 -0.18 4.50 21.17
C TYR A 126 0.40 4.43 22.57
N ASN A 127 1.73 4.37 22.69
CA ASN A 127 2.41 4.28 23.98
C ASN A 127 2.15 5.52 24.86
N GLU A 128 2.19 6.70 24.27
CA GLU A 128 2.01 7.96 24.99
C GLU A 128 0.56 8.16 25.46
N ASN A 129 -0.42 7.78 24.66
CA ASN A 129 -1.83 8.01 24.93
C ASN A 129 -2.50 6.88 25.71
N ARG A 130 -2.12 5.63 25.48
CA ARG A 130 -2.69 4.46 26.15
C ARG A 130 -1.89 4.04 27.38
N LYS A 131 -0.64 4.43 27.50
CA LYS A 131 0.27 4.18 28.63
C LYS A 131 0.24 2.72 29.10
N PRO A 132 0.53 1.75 28.21
CA PRO A 132 0.55 0.34 28.59
C PRO A 132 1.67 0.09 29.63
N GLU A 133 1.51 -0.93 30.48
CA GLU A 133 2.53 -1.32 31.46
C GLU A 133 3.86 -1.68 30.79
N SER A 134 3.79 -2.32 29.63
CA SER A 134 4.94 -2.63 28.78
C SER A 134 4.80 -1.89 27.46
N PRO A 135 5.44 -0.74 27.27
CA PRO A 135 5.43 -0.02 25.99
C PRO A 135 5.93 -0.88 24.84
N ILE A 136 5.27 -0.76 23.68
CA ILE A 136 5.68 -1.45 22.46
C ILE A 136 6.97 -0.81 21.97
N GLN A 137 7.96 -1.64 21.66
CA GLN A 137 9.24 -1.21 21.09
C GLN A 137 9.41 -1.77 19.69
N MET A 138 9.85 -0.92 18.76
CA MET A 138 10.15 -1.28 17.38
C MET A 138 11.59 -0.87 17.05
N VAL A 139 12.32 -1.80 16.43
CA VAL A 139 13.66 -1.55 15.91
C VAL A 139 13.59 -1.44 14.40
N PHE A 140 14.15 -0.35 13.85
CA PHE A 140 14.15 -0.06 12.42
C PHE A 140 15.48 -0.33 11.72
N ASP A 141 16.37 -1.06 12.36
CA ASP A 141 17.54 -1.63 11.71
C ASP A 141 17.21 -3.05 11.25
N PHE A 142 17.04 -3.21 9.96
CA PHE A 142 16.60 -4.46 9.33
C PHE A 142 17.77 -5.33 8.82
N THR A 143 19.01 -5.00 9.16
CA THR A 143 20.20 -5.70 8.65
C THR A 143 20.14 -7.20 8.93
N TYR A 144 19.87 -7.58 10.17
CA TYR A 144 19.79 -9.00 10.55
C TYR A 144 18.55 -9.69 10.01
N ASP A 145 17.41 -9.00 9.98
CA ASP A 145 16.19 -9.54 9.37
C ASP A 145 16.39 -9.90 7.90
N LEU A 146 17.08 -9.05 7.14
CA LEU A 146 17.40 -9.31 5.74
C LEU A 146 18.35 -10.49 5.58
N ILE A 147 19.37 -10.59 6.40
CA ILE A 147 20.33 -11.72 6.39
C ILE A 147 19.60 -13.04 6.69
N GLU A 148 18.71 -13.08 7.68
CA GLU A 148 17.91 -14.27 8.00
C GLU A 148 17.04 -14.70 6.81
N LEU A 149 16.38 -13.75 6.14
CA LEU A 149 15.55 -14.02 4.96
C LEU A 149 16.39 -14.55 3.78
N GLU A 150 17.58 -14.01 3.57
CA GLU A 150 18.51 -14.51 2.54
C GLU A 150 18.92 -15.95 2.82
N PHE A 151 19.25 -16.30 4.06
CA PHE A 151 19.57 -17.68 4.44
C PHE A 151 18.39 -18.61 4.27
N ALA A 152 17.19 -18.20 4.62
CA ALA A 152 15.99 -19.03 4.48
C ALA A 152 15.60 -19.28 3.01
N SER A 153 16.04 -18.41 2.09
CA SER A 153 15.78 -18.50 0.65
C SER A 153 16.83 -19.28 -0.13
N ALA A 154 17.93 -19.63 0.52
CA ALA A 154 19.05 -20.36 -0.11
C ALA A 154 18.73 -21.85 -0.32
#